data_0409c093752b6aa026ff584fb5c43b31
#
_entry.id   0409c093752b6aa026ff584fb5c43b31
#
_cell.length_a   1.000
_cell.length_b   1.000
_cell.length_c   1.000
_cell.angle_alpha   90.00
_cell.angle_beta   90.00
_cell.angle_gamma   90.00
#
_symmetry.space_group_name_H-M   'P 1'
#
loop_
_entity.id
_entity.type
_entity.pdbx_description
1 polymer ?
#
loop_
_entity_poly.entity_id
_entity_poly.type
_entity_poly.pdbx_seq_one_letter_code
_entity_poly.pdbx_strand_id
1 'polypeptide(L)'
;LKTFLLDAPEDGDGPPQSVTVAPSLSQALGLADGAAQVGSVVGNAVGHAVGGAPQALPGNTAPAPLFATERERQAAAVVMEVLGTYEAKPEQAPTRQALLNAELQARIAEAVREKLPPAQADLALAEAPADELDLQAVVRRTVEAVVQKTIDIPRIVVTPKGEVRSGFKPFTLDVSGLHLQPKDRSLVGQNLGNREQFTLSAQSGGTQRRPEDYIVHALIDYDDIDYNTQASLLYDLAGQVVAHLRSYLKDEDEVRNVLDLDRQLIARNVYAQMHAHFEESASEGYTADVRRGFTALKAPTYTVGAGQVVRDYRETPEDLGRIKQMVFGGFSRCLYPLQKFDSDTERKFAVLLERDADKWLKPAKGQFQMFYKLGAEQPEYVPDFVAETAHHVLMVETKASKEMESAEVKAKAQAGALWCKNATDHTRSVGGKPWKYLLVSHEQVTADKTLNDFLRFEVVAG
;
A
#
# COMPACT_ATOMS: atom_id res chain seq x y z
N LEU A 1 1.44 14.69 7.66
CA LEU A 1 1.92 13.48 8.37
C LEU A 1 0.89 13.10 9.43
N LYS A 2 -0.21 12.41 9.06
CA LYS A 2 -1.08 11.76 10.04
C LYS A 2 -0.39 10.47 10.48
N THR A 3 0.30 10.52 11.60
CA THR A 3 0.72 9.35 12.34
C THR A 3 -0.56 8.70 12.87
N PHE A 4 -1.00 7.61 12.27
CA PHE A 4 -1.99 6.74 12.90
C PHE A 4 -1.32 6.12 14.12
N LEU A 5 -1.59 6.67 15.29
CA LEU A 5 -1.44 5.96 16.55
C LEU A 5 -2.45 4.81 16.50
N LEU A 6 -2.00 3.63 16.08
CA LEU A 6 -2.72 2.39 16.32
C LEU A 6 -2.73 2.20 17.83
N ASP A 7 -3.93 2.07 18.41
CA ASP A 7 -4.09 1.71 19.81
C ASP A 7 -3.20 0.52 20.12
N ALA A 8 -2.38 0.66 21.17
CA ALA A 8 -1.49 -0.40 21.60
C ALA A 8 -2.34 -1.63 21.98
N PRO A 9 -1.94 -2.84 21.59
CA PRO A 9 -2.64 -4.05 22.03
C PRO A 9 -2.53 -4.15 23.56
N GLU A 10 -3.67 -4.38 24.23
CA GLU A 10 -3.77 -4.45 25.70
C GLU A 10 -3.07 -5.67 26.32
N ASP A 11 -2.50 -6.58 25.55
CA ASP A 11 -1.99 -7.87 26.02
C ASP A 11 -0.45 -7.99 25.93
N GLY A 12 0.30 -7.01 26.41
CA GLY A 12 1.74 -7.16 26.53
C GLY A 12 2.43 -5.91 27.07
N ASP A 13 3.13 -6.06 28.17
CA ASP A 13 3.87 -5.00 28.89
C ASP A 13 5.06 -4.39 28.11
N GLY A 14 5.17 -4.56 26.80
CA GLY A 14 6.27 -4.06 25.98
C GLY A 14 5.82 -3.13 24.84
N PRO A 15 6.69 -2.20 24.41
CA PRO A 15 6.40 -1.33 23.29
C PRO A 15 6.20 -2.14 22.00
N PRO A 16 5.32 -1.67 21.07
CA PRO A 16 5.15 -2.32 19.80
C PRO A 16 6.46 -2.37 19.00
N GLN A 17 6.71 -3.52 18.34
CA GLN A 17 7.92 -3.76 17.58
C GLN A 17 7.62 -3.82 16.09
N SER A 18 8.56 -3.34 15.27
CA SER A 18 8.48 -3.46 13.82
C SER A 18 9.17 -4.74 13.36
N VAL A 19 8.45 -5.58 12.62
CA VAL A 19 8.96 -6.87 12.11
C VAL A 19 8.89 -6.86 10.60
N THR A 20 10.05 -7.02 9.94
CA THR A 20 10.13 -7.21 8.49
C THR A 20 10.10 -8.70 8.19
N VAL A 21 9.15 -9.13 7.34
CA VAL A 21 8.94 -10.53 6.99
C VAL A 21 9.71 -10.86 5.71
N ALA A 22 10.79 -11.62 5.84
CA ALA A 22 11.56 -12.08 4.69
C ALA A 22 10.73 -13.06 3.82
N PRO A 23 10.92 -13.06 2.48
CA PRO A 23 10.29 -14.03 1.60
C PRO A 23 10.63 -15.48 1.98
N SER A 24 9.70 -16.40 1.78
CA SER A 24 9.89 -17.84 2.04
C SER A 24 11.06 -18.45 1.26
N LEU A 25 11.44 -17.85 0.13
CA LEU A 25 12.62 -18.21 -0.63
C LEU A 25 13.90 -18.07 0.19
N SER A 26 14.09 -16.91 0.85
CA SER A 26 15.29 -16.65 1.66
C SER A 26 15.41 -17.65 2.81
N GLN A 27 14.28 -18.00 3.44
CA GLN A 27 14.26 -19.03 4.49
C GLN A 27 14.60 -20.41 3.93
N ALA A 28 14.04 -20.81 2.78
CA ALA A 28 14.30 -22.11 2.17
C ALA A 28 15.78 -22.27 1.79
N LEU A 29 16.42 -21.20 1.32
CA LEU A 29 17.84 -21.22 0.94
C LEU A 29 18.79 -21.08 2.15
N GLY A 30 18.29 -20.78 3.33
CA GLY A 30 19.11 -20.54 4.53
C GLY A 30 19.95 -19.25 4.45
N LEU A 31 19.53 -18.30 3.60
CA LEU A 31 20.24 -17.03 3.35
C LEU A 31 19.82 -15.89 4.30
N ALA A 32 19.06 -16.20 5.32
CA ALA A 32 18.38 -15.19 6.13
C ALA A 32 19.16 -14.83 7.40
N ASP A 33 20.21 -14.07 7.28
CA ASP A 33 20.72 -13.32 8.45
C ASP A 33 19.70 -12.28 8.98
N GLY A 34 18.74 -11.86 8.12
CA GLY A 34 17.59 -11.07 8.55
C GLY A 34 16.40 -11.91 9.05
N ALA A 35 16.23 -13.15 8.58
CA ALA A 35 15.12 -14.02 8.99
C ALA A 35 15.36 -14.70 10.35
N ALA A 36 16.60 -14.90 10.76
CA ALA A 36 16.91 -15.32 12.13
C ALA A 36 16.43 -14.29 13.15
N GLN A 37 16.51 -13.00 12.83
CA GLN A 37 15.93 -11.94 13.68
C GLN A 37 14.41 -11.94 13.65
N VAL A 38 13.77 -12.18 12.50
CA VAL A 38 12.30 -12.24 12.37
C VAL A 38 11.75 -13.51 13.03
N GLY A 39 12.38 -14.65 12.82
CA GLY A 39 12.03 -15.90 13.52
C GLY A 39 12.31 -15.81 15.02
N SER A 40 13.39 -15.15 15.44
CA SER A 40 13.73 -14.97 16.87
C SER A 40 12.85 -13.89 17.53
N VAL A 41 12.48 -12.80 16.83
CA VAL A 41 11.62 -11.77 17.42
C VAL A 41 10.17 -12.26 17.53
N VAL A 42 9.62 -12.91 16.52
CA VAL A 42 8.31 -13.55 16.61
C VAL A 42 8.37 -14.79 17.52
N GLY A 43 9.43 -15.57 17.48
CA GLY A 43 9.65 -16.68 18.39
C GLY A 43 9.89 -16.24 19.83
N ASN A 44 10.63 -15.15 20.06
CA ASN A 44 10.82 -14.59 21.40
C ASN A 44 9.55 -13.90 21.91
N ALA A 45 8.77 -13.23 21.04
CA ALA A 45 7.49 -12.66 21.44
C ALA A 45 6.48 -13.76 21.82
N VAL A 46 6.48 -14.90 21.12
CA VAL A 46 5.67 -16.08 21.44
C VAL A 46 6.25 -16.84 22.66
N GLY A 47 7.58 -16.88 22.82
CA GLY A 47 8.23 -17.59 23.93
C GLY A 47 8.17 -16.89 25.28
N HIS A 48 8.07 -15.57 25.34
CA HIS A 48 7.95 -14.83 26.61
C HIS A 48 6.53 -14.83 27.20
N ALA A 49 5.51 -15.10 26.40
CA ALA A 49 4.12 -15.16 26.90
C ALA A 49 3.78 -16.44 27.69
N VAL A 50 4.57 -17.50 27.56
CA VAL A 50 4.20 -18.81 28.14
C VAL A 50 5.45 -19.49 28.72
N GLY A 51 6.23 -19.04 29.54
CA GLY A 51 7.30 -19.74 30.32
C GLY A 51 7.69 -21.18 29.88
N GLY A 52 7.49 -21.55 28.62
CA GLY A 52 7.73 -22.85 28.02
C GLY A 52 8.45 -22.71 26.68
N ALA A 53 9.11 -23.75 26.23
CA ALA A 53 9.74 -23.79 24.89
C ALA A 53 8.71 -23.41 23.81
N PRO A 54 9.11 -22.67 22.74
CA PRO A 54 8.21 -22.25 21.68
C PRO A 54 7.46 -23.46 21.15
N GLN A 55 6.15 -23.52 21.39
CA GLN A 55 5.31 -24.55 20.78
C GLN A 55 5.21 -24.22 19.30
N ALA A 56 5.75 -25.10 18.47
CA ALA A 56 5.52 -25.06 17.04
C ALA A 56 4.01 -25.10 16.81
N LEU A 57 3.47 -24.09 16.13
CA LEU A 57 2.07 -24.13 15.69
C LEU A 57 1.84 -25.41 14.87
N PRO A 58 0.74 -26.14 15.05
CA PRO A 58 0.42 -27.30 14.24
C PRO A 58 0.45 -26.89 12.76
N GLY A 59 1.35 -27.48 11.97
CA GLY A 59 1.55 -27.16 10.56
C GLY A 59 2.61 -26.10 10.26
N ASN A 60 3.18 -25.43 11.26
CA ASN A 60 4.29 -24.49 11.07
C ASN A 60 5.63 -25.08 11.50
N THR A 61 5.93 -26.28 11.06
CA THR A 61 7.34 -26.70 10.98
C THR A 61 7.97 -25.84 9.90
N ALA A 62 8.89 -24.94 10.29
CA ALA A 62 9.75 -24.26 9.31
C ALA A 62 10.27 -25.35 8.36
N PRO A 63 10.08 -25.22 7.04
CA PRO A 63 10.56 -26.24 6.12
C PRO A 63 12.05 -26.44 6.37
N ALA A 64 12.48 -27.71 6.41
CA ALA A 64 13.90 -28.01 6.57
C ALA A 64 14.69 -27.21 5.51
N PRO A 65 15.81 -26.58 5.88
CA PRO A 65 16.59 -25.79 4.95
C PRO A 65 16.96 -26.66 3.74
N LEU A 66 16.87 -26.08 2.55
CA LEU A 66 17.13 -26.79 1.30
C LEU A 66 18.54 -27.35 1.26
N PHE A 67 19.48 -26.71 1.95
CA PHE A 67 20.89 -27.06 2.00
C PHE A 67 21.32 -27.39 3.43
N ALA A 68 21.94 -28.54 3.59
CA ALA A 68 22.37 -29.07 4.89
C ALA A 68 23.67 -28.40 5.37
N THR A 69 24.64 -28.21 4.45
CA THR A 69 25.95 -27.70 4.80
C THR A 69 26.09 -26.22 4.62
N GLU A 70 26.98 -25.59 5.41
CA GLU A 70 27.28 -24.15 5.29
C GLU A 70 27.85 -23.82 3.90
N ARG A 71 28.65 -24.73 3.34
CA ARG A 71 29.25 -24.59 2.02
C ARG A 71 28.22 -24.55 0.89
N GLU A 72 27.19 -25.39 0.96
CA GLU A 72 26.06 -25.34 0.03
C GLU A 72 25.28 -24.02 0.15
N ARG A 73 25.05 -23.53 1.38
CA ARG A 73 24.36 -22.24 1.61
C ARG A 73 25.15 -21.05 1.05
N GLN A 74 26.47 -21.02 1.25
CA GLN A 74 27.35 -20.02 0.65
C GLN A 74 27.29 -20.08 -0.89
N ALA A 75 27.35 -21.27 -1.47
CA ALA A 75 27.19 -21.45 -2.90
C ALA A 75 25.83 -20.98 -3.39
N ALA A 76 24.75 -21.28 -2.69
CA ALA A 76 23.39 -20.80 -3.02
C ALA A 76 23.29 -19.27 -2.96
N ALA A 77 23.95 -18.61 -2.01
CA ALA A 77 24.03 -17.15 -1.96
C ALA A 77 24.70 -16.57 -3.21
N VAL A 78 25.81 -17.14 -3.64
CA VAL A 78 26.50 -16.74 -4.88
C VAL A 78 25.63 -17.04 -6.11
N VAL A 79 24.89 -18.16 -6.12
CA VAL A 79 23.91 -18.45 -7.19
C VAL A 79 22.86 -17.34 -7.26
N MET A 80 22.29 -16.89 -6.14
CA MET A 80 21.31 -15.79 -6.11
C MET A 80 21.89 -14.50 -6.66
N GLU A 81 23.14 -14.16 -6.33
CA GLU A 81 23.82 -12.99 -6.90
C GLU A 81 23.97 -13.10 -8.42
N VAL A 82 24.43 -14.26 -8.91
CA VAL A 82 24.59 -14.54 -10.34
C VAL A 82 23.24 -14.48 -11.06
N LEU A 83 22.18 -15.08 -10.49
CA LEU A 83 20.82 -15.01 -11.04
C LEU A 83 20.35 -13.56 -11.22
N GLY A 84 20.63 -12.68 -10.27
CA GLY A 84 20.33 -11.25 -10.39
C GLY A 84 20.97 -10.59 -11.62
N THR A 85 22.14 -11.05 -12.05
CA THR A 85 22.80 -10.56 -13.29
C THR A 85 22.10 -11.05 -14.55
N TYR A 86 21.54 -12.26 -14.54
CA TYR A 86 20.77 -12.81 -15.67
C TYR A 86 19.37 -12.17 -15.74
N GLU A 87 18.71 -11.97 -14.61
CA GLU A 87 17.41 -11.25 -14.56
C GLU A 87 17.51 -9.81 -15.08
N ALA A 88 18.69 -9.18 -14.96
CA ALA A 88 18.96 -7.86 -15.53
C ALA A 88 19.13 -7.88 -17.07
N LYS A 89 19.29 -9.07 -17.68
CA LYS A 89 19.50 -9.28 -19.11
C LYS A 89 18.38 -10.12 -19.71
N PRO A 90 17.23 -9.53 -20.06
CA PRO A 90 16.05 -10.26 -20.55
C PRO A 90 16.30 -11.07 -21.81
N GLU A 91 17.32 -10.74 -22.61
CA GLU A 91 17.74 -11.53 -23.77
C GLU A 91 18.33 -12.88 -23.39
N GLN A 92 18.83 -13.04 -22.16
CA GLN A 92 19.43 -14.30 -21.67
C GLN A 92 18.42 -15.12 -20.85
N ALA A 93 17.60 -14.46 -20.04
CA ALA A 93 16.57 -15.08 -19.23
C ALA A 93 15.29 -14.22 -19.26
N PRO A 94 14.42 -14.40 -20.28
CA PRO A 94 13.22 -13.59 -20.44
C PRO A 94 12.17 -13.82 -19.34
N THR A 95 12.19 -14.96 -18.70
CA THR A 95 11.36 -15.32 -17.53
C THR A 95 12.20 -16.15 -16.54
N ARG A 96 11.77 -16.22 -15.28
CA ARG A 96 12.42 -17.14 -14.32
C ARG A 96 12.27 -18.61 -14.71
N GLN A 97 11.19 -18.96 -15.39
CA GLN A 97 11.01 -20.30 -15.97
C GLN A 97 12.14 -20.66 -16.96
N ALA A 98 12.67 -19.69 -17.71
CA ALA A 98 13.79 -19.92 -18.62
C ALA A 98 15.08 -20.32 -17.89
N LEU A 99 15.24 -20.00 -16.61
CA LEU A 99 16.37 -20.42 -15.78
C LEU A 99 16.45 -21.94 -15.59
N LEU A 100 15.35 -22.67 -15.82
CA LEU A 100 15.32 -24.14 -15.77
C LEU A 100 16.01 -24.79 -16.97
N ASN A 101 16.39 -24.02 -17.99
CA ASN A 101 17.14 -24.54 -19.12
C ASN A 101 18.52 -25.07 -18.69
N ALA A 102 18.85 -26.32 -19.07
CA ALA A 102 20.07 -26.98 -18.64
C ALA A 102 21.35 -26.27 -19.09
N GLU A 103 21.37 -25.71 -20.32
CA GLU A 103 22.53 -24.96 -20.83
C GLU A 103 22.75 -23.67 -20.05
N LEU A 104 21.65 -23.01 -19.66
CA LEU A 104 21.73 -21.81 -18.85
C LEU A 104 22.21 -22.13 -17.44
N GLN A 105 21.71 -23.21 -16.84
CA GLN A 105 22.17 -23.68 -15.52
C GLN A 105 23.68 -24.03 -15.55
N ALA A 106 24.18 -24.64 -16.63
CA ALA A 106 25.61 -24.91 -16.77
C ALA A 106 26.45 -23.63 -16.82
N ARG A 107 25.99 -22.59 -17.54
CA ARG A 107 26.65 -21.28 -17.58
C ARG A 107 26.56 -20.56 -16.21
N ILE A 108 25.46 -20.69 -15.51
CA ILE A 108 25.32 -20.17 -14.14
C ILE A 108 26.30 -20.86 -13.22
N ALA A 109 26.43 -22.20 -13.30
CA ALA A 109 27.36 -22.95 -12.47
C ALA A 109 28.83 -22.54 -12.71
N GLU A 110 29.21 -22.26 -13.96
CA GLU A 110 30.53 -21.72 -14.28
C GLU A 110 30.77 -20.35 -13.67
N ALA A 111 29.83 -19.41 -13.86
CA ALA A 111 29.93 -18.09 -13.27
C ALA A 111 29.97 -18.11 -11.73
N VAL A 112 29.26 -19.06 -11.10
CA VAL A 112 29.29 -19.26 -9.64
C VAL A 112 30.66 -19.83 -9.21
N ARG A 113 31.24 -20.77 -9.99
CA ARG A 113 32.54 -21.32 -9.69
C ARG A 113 33.64 -20.25 -9.66
N GLU A 114 33.59 -19.29 -10.59
CA GLU A 114 34.52 -18.16 -10.64
C GLU A 114 34.44 -17.25 -9.43
N LYS A 115 33.21 -17.05 -8.89
CA LYS A 115 32.96 -16.16 -7.77
C LYS A 115 33.03 -16.80 -6.39
N LEU A 116 32.93 -18.15 -6.32
CA LEU A 116 32.89 -18.84 -5.05
C LEU A 116 34.28 -18.80 -4.40
N PRO A 117 34.41 -18.30 -3.16
CA PRO A 117 35.70 -18.29 -2.49
C PRO A 117 36.22 -19.73 -2.29
N PRO A 118 37.55 -19.93 -2.34
CA PRO A 118 38.15 -21.22 -2.09
C PRO A 118 37.73 -21.75 -0.72
N ALA A 119 37.62 -23.08 -0.59
CA ALA A 119 37.32 -23.70 0.69
C ALA A 119 38.40 -23.28 1.71
N GLN A 120 38.02 -22.56 2.77
CA GLN A 120 38.92 -22.35 3.87
C GLN A 120 39.16 -23.71 4.51
N ALA A 121 40.38 -24.20 4.43
CA ALA A 121 40.83 -25.33 5.22
C ALA A 121 40.82 -24.86 6.68
N ASP A 122 39.82 -25.31 7.47
CA ASP A 122 39.85 -25.13 8.91
C ASP A 122 41.07 -25.88 9.44
N LEU A 123 42.04 -25.12 9.94
CA LEU A 123 43.33 -25.61 10.45
C LEU A 123 43.18 -26.51 11.71
N ALA A 124 41.96 -26.79 12.16
CA ALA A 124 41.75 -27.40 13.46
C ALA A 124 41.35 -28.87 13.48
N LEU A 125 40.92 -29.51 12.36
CA LEU A 125 40.55 -30.94 12.38
C LEU A 125 40.70 -31.56 10.98
N ALA A 126 41.90 -32.01 10.69
CA ALA A 126 42.22 -32.74 9.46
C ALA A 126 41.80 -34.21 9.58
N GLU A 127 40.52 -34.55 9.50
CA GLU A 127 40.09 -35.96 9.35
C GLU A 127 38.67 -36.16 8.78
N ALA A 128 37.99 -35.10 8.30
CA ALA A 128 36.79 -35.33 7.49
C ALA A 128 37.13 -35.13 6.01
N PRO A 129 36.76 -36.09 5.09
CA PRO A 129 36.85 -35.82 3.67
C PRO A 129 36.05 -34.57 3.38
N ALA A 130 36.67 -33.59 2.70
CA ALA A 130 35.98 -32.42 2.22
C ALA A 130 34.82 -32.91 1.35
N ASP A 131 33.59 -32.80 1.84
CA ASP A 131 32.39 -33.13 1.06
C ASP A 131 32.50 -32.32 -0.24
N GLU A 132 32.70 -33.02 -1.33
CA GLU A 132 32.90 -32.42 -2.66
C GLU A 132 31.59 -31.71 -3.02
N LEU A 133 31.60 -30.40 -3.00
CA LEU A 133 30.43 -29.58 -3.29
C LEU A 133 29.93 -29.89 -4.71
N ASP A 134 28.78 -30.55 -4.83
CA ASP A 134 28.07 -30.66 -6.11
C ASP A 134 27.44 -29.34 -6.50
N LEU A 135 28.23 -28.44 -7.09
CA LEU A 135 27.81 -27.10 -7.50
C LEU A 135 26.65 -27.17 -8.49
N GLN A 136 26.59 -28.16 -9.37
CA GLN A 136 25.48 -28.28 -10.33
C GLN A 136 24.17 -28.64 -9.62
N ALA A 137 24.20 -29.50 -8.63
CA ALA A 137 23.04 -29.80 -7.80
C ALA A 137 22.59 -28.58 -7.01
N VAL A 138 23.51 -27.77 -6.44
CA VAL A 138 23.20 -26.53 -5.73
C VAL A 138 22.54 -25.54 -6.68
N VAL A 139 23.10 -25.29 -7.87
CA VAL A 139 22.52 -24.39 -8.87
C VAL A 139 21.10 -24.84 -9.25
N ARG A 140 20.93 -26.13 -9.60
CA ARG A 140 19.62 -26.66 -9.98
C ARG A 140 18.59 -26.48 -8.87
N ARG A 141 18.90 -26.89 -7.64
CA ARG A 141 17.97 -26.76 -6.48
C ARG A 141 17.65 -25.32 -6.13
N THR A 142 18.63 -24.41 -6.24
CA THR A 142 18.42 -22.98 -6.04
C THR A 142 17.50 -22.40 -7.11
N VAL A 143 17.75 -22.69 -8.39
CA VAL A 143 16.90 -22.24 -9.51
C VAL A 143 15.47 -22.78 -9.37
N GLU A 144 15.30 -24.06 -9.06
CA GLU A 144 13.98 -24.65 -8.82
C GLU A 144 13.26 -23.93 -7.68
N ALA A 145 13.94 -23.64 -6.58
CA ALA A 145 13.36 -22.88 -5.46
C ALA A 145 12.97 -21.46 -5.87
N VAL A 146 13.80 -20.78 -6.66
CA VAL A 146 13.48 -19.43 -7.18
C VAL A 146 12.22 -19.49 -8.03
N VAL A 147 12.13 -20.42 -8.98
CA VAL A 147 10.95 -20.56 -9.85
C VAL A 147 9.69 -20.90 -9.04
N GLN A 148 9.79 -21.75 -8.04
CA GLN A 148 8.66 -22.16 -7.21
C GLN A 148 8.21 -21.06 -6.22
N LYS A 149 9.14 -20.25 -5.72
CA LYS A 149 8.88 -19.30 -4.63
C LYS A 149 8.95 -17.83 -5.05
N THR A 150 8.78 -17.54 -6.34
CA THR A 150 8.67 -16.17 -6.86
C THR A 150 7.62 -16.10 -7.96
N ILE A 151 7.06 -14.91 -8.18
CA ILE A 151 6.16 -14.59 -9.30
C ILE A 151 6.88 -13.57 -10.19
N ASP A 152 6.81 -13.75 -11.51
CA ASP A 152 7.37 -12.83 -12.49
C ASP A 152 6.48 -11.58 -12.60
N ILE A 153 6.79 -10.54 -11.83
CA ILE A 153 6.06 -9.26 -11.82
C ILE A 153 6.75 -8.30 -12.78
N PRO A 154 6.16 -7.96 -13.93
CA PRO A 154 6.73 -7.00 -14.87
C PRO A 154 6.93 -5.62 -14.27
N ARG A 155 7.96 -4.89 -14.73
CA ARG A 155 8.23 -3.50 -14.32
C ARG A 155 7.34 -2.55 -15.12
N ILE A 156 6.17 -2.25 -14.59
CA ILE A 156 5.18 -1.37 -15.22
C ILE A 156 4.82 -0.25 -14.24
N VAL A 157 4.82 0.98 -14.74
CA VAL A 157 4.34 2.16 -14.03
C VAL A 157 3.05 2.62 -14.67
N VAL A 158 1.97 2.69 -13.92
CA VAL A 158 0.68 3.24 -14.37
C VAL A 158 0.44 4.55 -13.65
N THR A 159 0.23 5.62 -14.41
CA THR A 159 -0.07 6.96 -13.88
C THR A 159 -1.27 7.56 -14.58
N PRO A 160 -2.10 8.36 -13.88
CA PRO A 160 -3.17 9.12 -14.52
C PRO A 160 -2.61 10.06 -15.59
N LYS A 161 -3.32 10.21 -16.70
CA LYS A 161 -3.02 11.22 -17.73
C LYS A 161 -3.63 12.56 -17.32
N GLY A 162 -2.93 13.64 -17.72
CA GLY A 162 -3.42 15.01 -17.58
C GLY A 162 -3.14 15.64 -16.21
N GLU A 163 -3.20 16.97 -16.17
CA GLU A 163 -3.24 17.70 -14.91
C GLU A 163 -4.55 17.39 -14.20
N VAL A 164 -4.44 17.00 -12.94
CA VAL A 164 -5.61 16.84 -12.08
C VAL A 164 -6.17 18.23 -11.82
N ARG A 165 -7.24 18.61 -12.48
CA ARG A 165 -8.01 19.81 -12.17
C ARG A 165 -9.20 19.39 -11.34
N SER A 166 -9.04 19.42 -10.04
CA SER A 166 -10.17 19.47 -9.11
C SER A 166 -10.55 20.93 -8.88
N GLY A 167 -11.81 21.21 -8.77
CA GLY A 167 -12.29 22.57 -8.55
C GLY A 167 -13.78 22.58 -8.26
N PHE A 168 -14.29 23.78 -8.05
CA PHE A 168 -15.71 23.99 -7.78
C PHE A 168 -16.35 24.72 -8.97
N LYS A 169 -17.53 24.25 -9.39
CA LYS A 169 -18.32 24.96 -10.40
C LYS A 169 -18.87 26.28 -9.85
N PRO A 170 -19.00 27.33 -10.68
CA PRO A 170 -19.74 28.51 -10.31
C PRO A 170 -21.18 28.16 -9.93
N PHE A 171 -21.66 28.74 -8.84
CA PHE A 171 -23.04 28.59 -8.36
C PHE A 171 -23.52 29.85 -7.64
N THR A 172 -24.82 29.93 -7.43
CA THR A 172 -25.41 30.99 -6.60
C THR A 172 -25.49 30.51 -5.16
N LEU A 173 -24.89 31.28 -4.26
CA LEU A 173 -24.82 30.97 -2.84
C LEU A 173 -26.20 31.14 -2.18
N ASP A 174 -26.62 30.19 -1.36
CA ASP A 174 -27.75 30.39 -0.45
C ASP A 174 -27.29 31.17 0.77
N VAL A 175 -27.65 32.45 0.80
CA VAL A 175 -27.33 33.39 1.88
C VAL A 175 -28.46 33.53 2.91
N SER A 176 -29.57 32.79 2.74
CA SER A 176 -30.76 32.92 3.59
C SER A 176 -30.50 32.60 5.07
N GLY A 177 -29.46 31.81 5.36
CA GLY A 177 -29.03 31.50 6.73
C GLY A 177 -28.02 32.47 7.34
N LEU A 178 -27.55 33.48 6.59
CA LEU A 178 -26.52 34.43 7.04
C LEU A 178 -27.13 35.75 7.57
N HIS A 179 -27.77 35.71 8.73
CA HIS A 179 -28.32 36.89 9.41
C HIS A 179 -27.37 37.40 10.50
N LEU A 180 -26.17 37.83 10.11
CA LEU A 180 -25.14 38.30 11.03
C LEU A 180 -25.37 39.76 11.40
N GLN A 181 -25.12 40.09 12.67
CA GLN A 181 -25.27 41.45 13.20
C GLN A 181 -23.91 41.97 13.70
N PRO A 182 -23.67 43.29 13.60
CA PRO A 182 -22.46 43.89 14.16
C PRO A 182 -22.35 43.62 15.66
N LYS A 183 -21.14 43.31 16.11
CA LYS A 183 -20.85 43.02 17.52
C LYS A 183 -20.08 44.16 18.13
N ASP A 184 -20.44 44.52 19.38
CA ASP A 184 -19.69 45.47 20.13
C ASP A 184 -18.27 44.95 20.45
N ARG A 185 -17.23 45.71 20.14
CA ARG A 185 -15.85 45.36 20.40
C ARG A 185 -15.55 45.10 21.88
N SER A 186 -16.33 45.71 22.80
CA SER A 186 -16.22 45.49 24.24
C SER A 186 -16.65 44.08 24.66
N LEU A 187 -17.59 43.44 23.96
CA LEU A 187 -18.05 42.07 24.24
C LEU A 187 -17.06 41.01 23.77
N VAL A 188 -16.29 41.24 22.72
CA VAL A 188 -15.25 40.33 22.21
C VAL A 188 -14.08 40.25 23.19
N GLY A 189 -13.74 41.37 23.87
CA GLY A 189 -12.71 41.39 24.92
C GLY A 189 -13.07 40.55 26.17
N GLN A 190 -14.35 40.44 26.50
CA GLN A 190 -14.82 39.63 27.63
C GLN A 190 -14.86 38.12 27.34
N ASN A 191 -15.13 37.70 26.12
CA ASN A 191 -15.14 36.29 25.74
C ASN A 191 -13.75 35.68 25.53
N LEU A 192 -12.72 36.49 25.31
CA LEU A 192 -11.30 36.10 25.26
C LEU A 192 -10.62 36.19 26.62
N GLY A 193 -11.33 36.64 27.67
CA GLY A 193 -10.80 37.05 28.95
C GLY A 193 -10.63 35.95 29.99
N ASN A 194 -9.86 34.90 29.71
CA ASN A 194 -9.19 34.15 30.77
C ASN A 194 -7.68 34.37 30.66
N ARG A 195 -7.26 35.52 31.21
CA ARG A 195 -5.90 35.85 31.67
C ARG A 195 -4.79 36.11 30.63
N GLU A 196 -5.04 36.81 29.54
CA GLU A 196 -4.01 37.69 28.98
C GLU A 196 -4.66 38.90 28.36
N GLN A 197 -4.35 40.10 28.91
CA GLN A 197 -4.75 41.36 28.33
C GLN A 197 -3.97 41.62 27.05
N PHE A 198 -4.54 41.26 25.89
CA PHE A 198 -4.08 41.83 24.64
C PHE A 198 -4.80 43.14 24.37
N THR A 199 -4.07 44.23 24.58
CA THR A 199 -4.49 45.55 24.09
C THR A 199 -4.33 45.54 22.58
N LEU A 200 -5.39 45.24 21.83
CA LEU A 200 -5.44 45.50 20.39
C LEU A 200 -5.54 47.03 20.21
N SER A 201 -4.38 47.69 20.15
CA SER A 201 -4.33 49.06 19.59
C SER A 201 -4.66 48.93 18.10
N ALA A 202 -5.79 49.53 17.70
CA ALA A 202 -6.16 49.74 16.32
C ALA A 202 -5.10 50.63 15.66
N GLN A 203 -4.03 50.06 15.16
CA GLN A 203 -3.20 50.73 14.16
C GLN A 203 -3.90 50.59 12.81
N SER A 204 -4.69 51.60 12.48
CA SER A 204 -5.15 51.94 11.13
C SER A 204 -3.92 52.31 10.29
N GLY A 205 -3.32 51.33 9.64
CA GLY A 205 -2.16 51.49 8.78
C GLY A 205 -2.01 50.32 7.84
N GLY A 206 -3.11 49.88 7.22
CA GLY A 206 -3.11 48.87 6.18
C GLY A 206 -3.93 49.31 5.01
N THR A 207 -3.42 49.17 3.81
CA THR A 207 -4.12 49.24 2.53
C THR A 207 -5.56 48.81 2.68
N GLN A 208 -6.52 49.63 2.22
CA GLN A 208 -7.96 49.32 2.28
C GLN A 208 -8.20 47.95 1.62
N ARG A 209 -8.38 46.93 2.45
CA ARG A 209 -8.77 45.60 1.98
C ARG A 209 -10.19 45.69 1.42
N ARG A 210 -10.40 45.03 0.29
CA ARG A 210 -11.76 44.85 -0.23
C ARG A 210 -12.55 44.02 0.79
N PRO A 211 -13.85 44.29 1.00
CA PRO A 211 -14.69 43.47 1.87
C PRO A 211 -14.60 41.97 1.54
N GLU A 212 -14.52 41.62 0.28
CA GLU A 212 -14.42 40.25 -0.19
C GLU A 212 -13.13 39.55 0.29
N ASP A 213 -12.01 40.29 0.46
CA ASP A 213 -10.72 39.74 0.89
C ASP A 213 -10.80 39.06 2.26
N TYR A 214 -11.67 39.51 3.16
CA TYR A 214 -11.84 38.88 4.47
C TYR A 214 -12.34 37.44 4.35
N ILE A 215 -13.25 37.19 3.41
CA ILE A 215 -13.85 35.88 3.17
C ILE A 215 -12.87 35.00 2.37
N VAL A 216 -12.30 35.57 1.30
CA VAL A 216 -11.35 34.83 0.43
C VAL A 216 -10.15 34.36 1.24
N HIS A 217 -9.56 35.20 2.11
CA HIS A 217 -8.46 34.78 2.97
C HIS A 217 -8.83 33.65 3.92
N ALA A 218 -10.06 33.57 4.41
CA ALA A 218 -10.51 32.49 5.27
C ALA A 218 -10.84 31.21 4.47
N LEU A 219 -11.20 31.33 3.19
CA LEU A 219 -11.47 30.21 2.31
C LEU A 219 -10.17 29.52 1.84
N ILE A 220 -9.11 30.26 1.56
CA ILE A 220 -7.83 29.68 1.10
C ILE A 220 -7.10 28.88 2.19
N ASP A 221 -7.56 28.93 3.44
CA ASP A 221 -7.04 28.11 4.52
C ASP A 221 -7.52 26.63 4.43
N TYR A 222 -8.47 26.31 3.53
CA TYR A 222 -8.92 24.95 3.28
C TYR A 222 -8.03 24.28 2.25
N ASP A 223 -7.59 23.04 2.56
CA ASP A 223 -6.56 22.30 1.81
C ASP A 223 -6.96 21.96 0.36
N ASP A 224 -8.25 21.91 0.04
CA ASP A 224 -8.80 21.58 -1.27
C ASP A 224 -9.13 22.81 -2.14
N ILE A 225 -8.83 24.00 -1.66
CA ILE A 225 -8.99 25.25 -2.40
C ILE A 225 -7.66 25.74 -2.96
N ASP A 226 -7.47 25.62 -4.29
CA ASP A 226 -6.34 26.23 -4.99
C ASP A 226 -6.71 27.65 -5.45
N TYR A 227 -6.13 28.65 -4.78
CA TYR A 227 -6.35 30.06 -5.10
C TYR A 227 -6.01 30.40 -6.56
N ASN A 228 -4.93 29.82 -7.11
CA ASN A 228 -4.47 30.21 -8.46
C ASN A 228 -5.48 29.84 -9.54
N THR A 229 -6.20 28.75 -9.38
CA THR A 229 -7.20 28.29 -10.35
C THR A 229 -8.61 28.76 -10.06
N GLN A 230 -8.93 29.13 -8.79
CA GLN A 230 -10.29 29.35 -8.33
C GLN A 230 -10.55 30.79 -7.83
N ALA A 231 -9.56 31.68 -7.90
CA ALA A 231 -9.69 33.05 -7.40
C ALA A 231 -10.98 33.76 -7.88
N SER A 232 -11.33 33.62 -9.17
CA SER A 232 -12.55 34.24 -9.74
C SER A 232 -13.82 33.76 -9.04
N LEU A 233 -13.95 32.44 -8.79
CA LEU A 233 -15.09 31.87 -8.08
C LEU A 233 -15.14 32.33 -6.62
N LEU A 234 -13.98 32.32 -5.93
CA LEU A 234 -13.90 32.75 -4.53
C LEU A 234 -14.34 34.22 -4.36
N TYR A 235 -13.90 35.08 -5.26
CA TYR A 235 -14.34 36.50 -5.23
C TYR A 235 -15.80 36.69 -5.62
N ASP A 236 -16.35 35.88 -6.53
CA ASP A 236 -17.76 35.90 -6.87
C ASP A 236 -18.62 35.47 -5.67
N LEU A 237 -18.30 34.36 -5.01
CA LEU A 237 -19.02 33.91 -3.81
C LEU A 237 -18.90 34.90 -2.65
N ALA A 238 -17.69 35.43 -2.41
CA ALA A 238 -17.48 36.46 -1.41
C ALA A 238 -18.29 37.72 -1.72
N GLY A 239 -18.36 38.12 -3.00
CA GLY A 239 -19.18 39.24 -3.47
C GLY A 239 -20.68 39.05 -3.20
N GLN A 240 -21.20 37.83 -3.38
CA GLN A 240 -22.59 37.50 -3.07
C GLN A 240 -22.87 37.66 -1.57
N VAL A 241 -21.95 37.23 -0.69
CA VAL A 241 -22.07 37.46 0.77
C VAL A 241 -22.05 38.96 1.10
N VAL A 242 -21.08 39.69 0.55
CA VAL A 242 -20.96 41.14 0.81
C VAL A 242 -22.20 41.87 0.33
N ALA A 243 -22.74 41.55 -0.85
CA ALA A 243 -23.99 42.13 -1.35
C ALA A 243 -25.17 41.81 -0.41
N HIS A 244 -25.24 40.59 0.12
CA HIS A 244 -26.27 40.24 1.10
C HIS A 244 -26.15 41.03 2.41
N LEU A 245 -24.96 41.18 2.97
CA LEU A 245 -24.70 41.95 4.18
C LEU A 245 -25.12 43.42 3.97
N ARG A 246 -24.77 44.01 2.82
CA ARG A 246 -25.17 45.37 2.44
C ARG A 246 -26.68 45.57 2.27
N SER A 247 -27.43 44.51 2.05
CA SER A 247 -28.87 44.60 1.86
C SER A 247 -29.63 44.90 3.16
N TYR A 248 -29.05 44.67 4.34
CA TYR A 248 -29.71 44.85 5.63
C TYR A 248 -28.90 45.58 6.70
N LEU A 249 -27.58 45.72 6.52
CA LEU A 249 -26.74 46.53 7.42
C LEU A 249 -26.75 47.98 7.00
N LYS A 250 -26.55 48.90 7.97
CA LYS A 250 -26.75 50.34 7.77
C LYS A 250 -25.67 51.00 6.93
N ASP A 251 -24.41 50.58 7.13
CA ASP A 251 -23.26 51.23 6.52
C ASP A 251 -22.08 50.24 6.34
N GLU A 252 -21.03 50.70 5.66
CA GLU A 252 -19.82 49.88 5.39
C GLU A 252 -19.02 49.54 6.66
N ASP A 253 -19.17 50.32 7.74
CA ASP A 253 -18.47 50.04 8.99
C ASP A 253 -19.11 48.86 9.72
N GLU A 254 -20.44 48.70 9.67
CA GLU A 254 -21.18 47.54 10.14
C GLU A 254 -20.81 46.30 9.30
N VAL A 255 -20.74 46.44 7.97
CA VAL A 255 -20.32 45.35 7.07
C VAL A 255 -18.89 44.86 7.41
N ARG A 256 -17.96 45.80 7.58
CA ARG A 256 -16.57 45.45 7.96
C ARG A 256 -16.47 44.79 9.34
N ASN A 257 -17.30 45.27 10.30
CA ASN A 257 -17.34 44.68 11.64
C ASN A 257 -17.73 43.18 11.57
N VAL A 258 -18.80 42.87 10.84
CA VAL A 258 -19.27 41.49 10.65
C VAL A 258 -18.21 40.66 9.92
N LEU A 259 -17.62 41.16 8.84
CA LEU A 259 -16.62 40.47 8.07
C LEU A 259 -15.34 40.19 8.88
N ASP A 260 -14.92 41.12 9.74
CA ASP A 260 -13.72 40.93 10.58
C ASP A 260 -13.96 39.90 11.68
N LEU A 261 -15.12 39.96 12.34
CA LEU A 261 -15.42 39.14 13.51
C LEU A 261 -15.99 37.76 13.16
N ASP A 262 -16.74 37.62 12.07
CA ASP A 262 -17.43 36.39 11.70
C ASP A 262 -16.89 35.73 10.41
N ARG A 263 -15.72 36.17 9.89
CA ARG A 263 -15.13 35.67 8.65
C ARG A 263 -15.01 34.13 8.62
N GLN A 264 -14.65 33.49 9.73
CA GLN A 264 -14.51 32.03 9.80
C GLN A 264 -15.86 31.31 9.74
N LEU A 265 -16.92 31.92 10.35
CA LEU A 265 -18.27 31.38 10.27
C LEU A 265 -18.81 31.49 8.85
N ILE A 266 -18.59 32.67 8.22
CA ILE A 266 -18.97 32.90 6.83
C ILE A 266 -18.25 31.94 5.90
N ALA A 267 -16.91 31.83 6.01
CA ALA A 267 -16.11 30.93 5.19
C ALA A 267 -16.56 29.47 5.34
N ARG A 268 -16.89 29.03 6.55
CA ARG A 268 -17.40 27.66 6.79
C ARG A 268 -18.74 27.42 6.08
N ASN A 269 -19.65 28.42 6.09
CA ASN A 269 -20.94 28.31 5.41
C ASN A 269 -20.77 28.27 3.89
N VAL A 270 -19.93 29.14 3.33
CA VAL A 270 -19.60 29.16 1.90
C VAL A 270 -18.95 27.86 1.48
N TYR A 271 -17.96 27.42 2.23
CA TYR A 271 -17.23 26.16 1.95
C TYR A 271 -18.13 24.92 1.99
N ALA A 272 -19.06 24.86 2.96
CA ALA A 272 -20.03 23.76 3.04
C ALA A 272 -20.90 23.67 1.78
N GLN A 273 -21.29 24.82 1.21
CA GLN A 273 -22.06 24.87 -0.04
C GLN A 273 -21.17 24.57 -1.26
N MET A 274 -19.91 25.00 -1.28
CA MET A 274 -18.95 24.67 -2.34
C MET A 274 -18.81 23.16 -2.55
N HIS A 275 -18.83 22.35 -1.49
CA HIS A 275 -18.75 20.90 -1.60
C HIS A 275 -19.84 20.26 -2.45
N ALA A 276 -21.06 20.81 -2.47
CA ALA A 276 -22.13 20.34 -3.34
C ALA A 276 -21.86 20.63 -4.84
N HIS A 277 -20.92 21.53 -5.12
CA HIS A 277 -20.54 21.97 -6.46
C HIS A 277 -19.10 21.58 -6.80
N PHE A 278 -18.50 20.68 -6.01
CA PHE A 278 -17.19 20.12 -6.29
C PHE A 278 -17.25 19.31 -7.59
N GLU A 279 -16.37 19.63 -8.50
CA GLU A 279 -16.21 18.92 -9.75
C GLU A 279 -14.79 18.40 -9.87
N GLU A 280 -14.68 17.12 -10.06
CA GLU A 280 -13.46 16.50 -10.44
C GLU A 280 -13.45 16.34 -11.95
N SER A 281 -12.53 17.02 -12.67
CA SER A 281 -12.37 16.76 -14.08
C SER A 281 -11.93 15.30 -14.23
N ALA A 282 -12.71 14.53 -15.01
CA ALA A 282 -12.38 13.14 -15.28
C ALA A 282 -10.93 13.09 -15.76
N SER A 283 -10.14 12.19 -15.17
CA SER A 283 -8.82 11.87 -15.70
C SER A 283 -8.98 11.54 -17.18
N GLU A 284 -8.16 12.10 -18.07
CA GLU A 284 -8.14 11.73 -19.49
C GLU A 284 -7.67 10.29 -19.71
N GLY A 285 -7.84 9.41 -18.71
CA GLY A 285 -7.39 8.03 -18.66
C GLY A 285 -6.04 7.87 -17.97
N TYR A 286 -5.38 6.78 -18.28
CA TYR A 286 -4.08 6.42 -17.69
C TYR A 286 -3.04 6.18 -18.77
N THR A 287 -1.75 6.35 -18.42
CA THR A 287 -0.61 5.88 -19.20
C THR A 287 0.05 4.73 -18.50
N ALA A 288 0.63 3.81 -19.29
CA ALA A 288 1.50 2.76 -18.77
C ALA A 288 2.88 2.88 -19.42
N ASP A 289 3.93 2.92 -18.59
CA ASP A 289 5.34 2.80 -18.99
C ASP A 289 5.82 1.38 -18.66
N VAL A 290 6.16 0.61 -19.68
CA VAL A 290 6.59 -0.78 -19.53
C VAL A 290 8.10 -0.85 -19.68
N ARG A 291 8.80 -1.26 -18.62
CA ARG A 291 10.24 -1.41 -18.58
C ARG A 291 10.64 -2.88 -18.66
N ARG A 292 11.85 -3.11 -19.13
CA ARG A 292 12.40 -4.48 -19.23
C ARG A 292 12.65 -5.10 -17.86
N GLY A 293 12.46 -6.42 -17.77
CA GLY A 293 12.74 -7.25 -16.59
C GLY A 293 11.61 -7.28 -15.58
N PHE A 294 11.88 -7.92 -14.45
CA PHE A 294 10.91 -8.18 -13.39
C PHE A 294 11.29 -7.44 -12.11
N THR A 295 10.29 -7.18 -11.28
CA THR A 295 10.47 -6.54 -9.97
C THR A 295 10.87 -7.61 -8.94
N ALA A 296 11.84 -7.30 -8.07
CA ALA A 296 12.13 -8.12 -6.91
C ALA A 296 10.98 -8.02 -5.90
N LEU A 297 10.72 -9.10 -5.16
CA LEU A 297 9.72 -9.12 -4.10
C LEU A 297 10.17 -8.20 -2.96
N LYS A 298 9.27 -7.32 -2.53
CA LYS A 298 9.49 -6.41 -1.40
C LYS A 298 8.99 -7.04 -0.12
N ALA A 299 9.85 -7.08 0.89
CA ALA A 299 9.50 -7.60 2.21
C ALA A 299 8.46 -6.69 2.91
N PRO A 300 7.30 -7.21 3.33
CA PRO A 300 6.35 -6.45 4.11
C PRO A 300 6.90 -6.23 5.53
N THR A 301 6.58 -5.07 6.11
CA THR A 301 6.91 -4.72 7.48
C THR A 301 5.64 -4.56 8.28
N TYR A 302 5.54 -5.27 9.40
CA TYR A 302 4.37 -5.26 10.28
C TYR A 302 4.74 -4.73 11.66
N THR A 303 3.83 -3.95 12.25
CA THR A 303 3.89 -3.65 13.67
C THR A 303 3.23 -4.79 14.44
N VAL A 304 3.93 -5.35 15.41
CA VAL A 304 3.46 -6.45 16.28
C VAL A 304 3.58 -6.03 17.75
N GLY A 305 2.61 -6.42 18.56
CA GLY A 305 2.66 -6.23 20.01
C GLY A 305 3.62 -7.20 20.68
N ALA A 306 4.10 -6.86 21.85
CA ALA A 306 4.83 -7.81 22.69
C ALA A 306 3.90 -8.99 23.04
N GLY A 307 4.38 -10.23 22.87
CA GLY A 307 3.57 -11.41 23.12
C GLY A 307 2.55 -11.77 22.00
N GLN A 308 2.63 -11.12 20.84
CA GLN A 308 1.77 -11.42 19.69
C GLN A 308 1.89 -12.89 19.28
N VAL A 309 0.76 -13.60 19.32
CA VAL A 309 0.66 -15.01 18.89
C VAL A 309 0.41 -15.06 17.39
N VAL A 310 1.15 -15.92 16.67
CA VAL A 310 0.86 -16.23 15.27
C VAL A 310 -0.31 -17.22 15.22
N ARG A 311 -1.39 -16.85 14.53
CA ARG A 311 -2.61 -17.66 14.39
C ARG A 311 -2.56 -18.48 13.11
N ASP A 312 -3.23 -19.61 13.12
CA ASP A 312 -3.45 -20.35 11.87
C ASP A 312 -4.45 -19.58 10.99
N TYR A 313 -4.09 -19.35 9.72
CA TYR A 313 -4.95 -18.61 8.78
C TYR A 313 -6.29 -19.31 8.51
N ARG A 314 -6.40 -20.61 8.76
CA ARG A 314 -7.62 -21.42 8.58
C ARG A 314 -8.64 -21.18 9.69
N GLU A 315 -8.18 -20.80 10.86
CA GLU A 315 -9.05 -20.59 12.01
C GLU A 315 -9.71 -19.22 11.95
N THR A 316 -11.01 -19.19 12.20
CA THR A 316 -11.76 -17.93 12.30
C THR A 316 -11.50 -17.33 13.68
N PRO A 317 -10.97 -16.09 13.76
CA PRO A 317 -10.76 -15.43 15.03
C PRO A 317 -12.09 -15.19 15.79
N GLU A 318 -12.05 -15.26 17.11
CA GLU A 318 -13.21 -14.95 17.96
C GLU A 318 -13.63 -13.49 17.86
N ASP A 319 -12.63 -12.56 17.78
CA ASP A 319 -12.84 -11.12 17.63
C ASP A 319 -12.40 -10.65 16.23
N LEU A 320 -13.37 -10.58 15.32
CA LEU A 320 -13.15 -10.10 13.96
C LEU A 320 -12.85 -8.58 13.91
N GLY A 321 -13.23 -7.81 14.92
CA GLY A 321 -12.94 -6.38 14.99
C GLY A 321 -11.45 -6.08 15.13
N ARG A 322 -10.69 -7.01 15.70
CA ARG A 322 -9.25 -6.91 15.90
C ARG A 322 -8.41 -7.61 14.84
N ILE A 323 -9.01 -8.14 13.78
CA ILE A 323 -8.29 -8.93 12.76
C ILE A 323 -7.07 -8.21 12.17
N LYS A 324 -7.15 -6.89 11.98
CA LYS A 324 -6.04 -6.06 11.48
C LYS A 324 -4.79 -6.08 12.37
N GLN A 325 -4.95 -6.37 13.64
CA GLN A 325 -3.86 -6.45 14.61
C GLN A 325 -3.23 -7.84 14.67
N MET A 326 -3.93 -8.87 14.16
CA MET A 326 -3.51 -10.25 14.22
C MET A 326 -2.48 -10.60 13.15
N VAL A 327 -1.57 -11.51 13.49
CA VAL A 327 -0.61 -12.10 12.56
C VAL A 327 -0.99 -13.54 12.30
N PHE A 328 -1.01 -13.91 11.04
CA PHE A 328 -1.36 -15.25 10.59
C PHE A 328 -0.17 -15.94 9.94
N GLY A 329 -0.08 -17.24 10.11
CA GLY A 329 0.95 -18.11 9.56
C GLY A 329 0.40 -19.48 9.19
N GLY A 330 1.29 -20.43 8.86
CA GLY A 330 0.92 -21.76 8.45
C GLY A 330 0.71 -21.91 6.94
N PHE A 331 1.11 -20.90 6.16
CA PHE A 331 1.00 -20.90 4.71
C PHE A 331 2.04 -21.84 4.06
N SER A 332 1.62 -22.53 3.01
CA SER A 332 2.50 -23.38 2.19
C SER A 332 2.77 -22.79 0.81
N ARG A 333 1.78 -22.08 0.24
CA ARG A 333 1.84 -21.48 -1.10
C ARG A 333 2.06 -19.98 -1.10
N CYS A 334 1.90 -19.33 0.05
CA CYS A 334 2.23 -17.91 0.20
C CYS A 334 3.75 -17.69 0.07
N LEU A 335 4.13 -16.65 -0.64
CA LEU A 335 5.55 -16.27 -0.81
C LEU A 335 6.16 -15.64 0.45
N TYR A 336 5.35 -15.41 1.48
CA TYR A 336 5.78 -14.95 2.80
C TYR A 336 5.21 -15.85 3.90
N PRO A 337 5.98 -16.17 4.94
CA PRO A 337 5.54 -17.09 5.99
C PRO A 337 4.47 -16.51 6.92
N LEU A 338 4.41 -15.19 7.00
CA LEU A 338 3.47 -14.45 7.86
C LEU A 338 2.71 -13.41 7.06
N GLN A 339 1.42 -13.21 7.40
CA GLN A 339 0.55 -12.20 6.80
C GLN A 339 -0.30 -11.49 7.85
N LYS A 340 -0.71 -10.26 7.53
CA LYS A 340 -1.80 -9.54 8.20
C LYS A 340 -2.93 -9.31 7.21
N PHE A 341 -4.17 -9.38 7.70
CA PHE A 341 -5.37 -9.15 6.88
C PHE A 341 -6.15 -7.95 7.40
N ASP A 342 -6.65 -7.13 6.50
CA ASP A 342 -7.47 -5.98 6.85
C ASP A 342 -8.93 -6.35 7.13
N SER A 343 -9.34 -7.58 6.77
CA SER A 343 -10.69 -8.10 6.98
C SER A 343 -10.70 -9.62 7.04
N ASP A 344 -11.77 -10.20 7.62
CA ASP A 344 -11.99 -11.66 7.58
C ASP A 344 -12.24 -12.17 6.15
N THR A 345 -12.74 -11.30 5.26
CA THR A 345 -12.89 -11.64 3.84
C THR A 345 -11.54 -11.89 3.20
N GLU A 346 -10.53 -11.05 3.47
CA GLU A 346 -9.18 -11.29 2.99
C GLU A 346 -8.59 -12.60 3.55
N ARG A 347 -8.79 -12.87 4.84
CA ARG A 347 -8.36 -14.14 5.44
C ARG A 347 -9.04 -15.34 4.75
N LYS A 348 -10.35 -15.29 4.53
CA LYS A 348 -11.10 -16.33 3.80
C LYS A 348 -10.59 -16.48 2.36
N PHE A 349 -10.28 -15.37 1.69
CA PHE A 349 -9.72 -15.41 0.35
C PHE A 349 -8.33 -16.08 0.35
N ALA A 350 -7.50 -15.82 1.37
CA ALA A 350 -6.22 -16.49 1.53
C ALA A 350 -6.38 -18.02 1.72
N VAL A 351 -7.46 -18.49 2.35
CA VAL A 351 -7.77 -19.94 2.42
C VAL A 351 -8.03 -20.52 1.03
N LEU A 352 -8.75 -19.78 0.17
CA LEU A 352 -8.98 -20.20 -1.22
C LEU A 352 -7.67 -20.19 -2.01
N LEU A 353 -6.82 -19.17 -1.83
CA LEU A 353 -5.52 -19.09 -2.48
C LEU A 353 -4.59 -20.24 -2.08
N GLU A 354 -4.54 -20.60 -0.80
CA GLU A 354 -3.77 -21.76 -0.32
C GLU A 354 -4.26 -23.10 -0.87
N ARG A 355 -5.55 -23.19 -1.19
CA ARG A 355 -6.13 -24.40 -1.79
C ARG A 355 -5.88 -24.48 -3.31
N ASP A 356 -6.09 -23.40 -4.04
CA ASP A 356 -6.25 -23.43 -5.50
C ASP A 356 -5.12 -22.77 -6.30
N ALA A 357 -4.34 -21.84 -5.74
CA ALA A 357 -3.22 -21.23 -6.44
C ALA A 357 -1.96 -22.10 -6.42
N ASP A 358 -1.10 -21.95 -7.41
CA ASP A 358 0.26 -22.54 -7.37
C ASP A 358 1.10 -21.81 -6.31
N LYS A 359 1.02 -20.49 -6.29
CA LYS A 359 1.68 -19.58 -5.34
C LYS A 359 0.98 -18.23 -5.30
N TRP A 360 1.12 -17.50 -4.20
CA TRP A 360 0.48 -16.20 -4.03
C TRP A 360 1.23 -15.29 -3.05
N LEU A 361 0.93 -14.00 -3.08
CA LEU A 361 1.40 -13.01 -2.10
C LEU A 361 0.34 -11.93 -1.84
N LYS A 362 0.39 -11.33 -0.67
CA LYS A 362 -0.20 -10.01 -0.40
C LYS A 362 0.91 -8.98 -0.63
N PRO A 363 0.80 -8.08 -1.62
CA PRO A 363 1.88 -7.17 -1.98
C PRO A 363 2.19 -6.16 -0.89
N ALA A 364 3.46 -5.88 -0.69
CA ALA A 364 3.89 -4.75 0.12
C ALA A 364 3.75 -3.43 -0.66
N LYS A 365 3.62 -2.31 0.04
CA LYS A 365 3.63 -0.98 -0.57
C LYS A 365 4.89 -0.78 -1.42
N GLY A 366 4.72 -0.21 -2.61
CA GLY A 366 5.79 0.00 -3.59
C GLY A 366 6.17 -1.26 -4.39
N GLN A 367 5.48 -2.41 -4.21
CA GLN A 367 5.68 -3.59 -5.05
C GLN A 367 5.19 -3.36 -6.48
N PHE A 368 4.04 -2.71 -6.60
CA PHE A 368 3.45 -2.27 -7.85
C PHE A 368 3.49 -0.74 -7.92
N GLN A 369 3.85 -0.20 -9.06
CA GLN A 369 3.86 1.26 -9.29
C GLN A 369 2.59 1.63 -10.06
N MET A 370 1.45 1.49 -9.40
CA MET A 370 0.14 1.88 -9.92
C MET A 370 -0.36 3.08 -9.11
N PHE A 371 -0.59 4.18 -9.80
CA PHE A 371 -1.14 5.39 -9.19
C PHE A 371 -2.53 5.64 -9.76
N TYR A 372 -3.47 5.97 -8.89
CA TYR A 372 -4.84 6.29 -9.29
C TYR A 372 -5.19 7.72 -8.86
N LYS A 373 -6.20 8.28 -9.50
CA LYS A 373 -6.64 9.64 -9.21
C LYS A 373 -7.61 9.64 -8.02
N LEU A 374 -7.33 10.47 -7.03
CA LEU A 374 -8.23 10.73 -5.90
C LEU A 374 -8.23 12.22 -5.59
N GLY A 375 -9.19 12.96 -6.14
CA GLY A 375 -9.18 14.41 -6.06
C GLY A 375 -7.96 15.02 -6.75
N ALA A 376 -7.21 15.83 -6.03
CA ALA A 376 -5.93 16.40 -6.46
C ALA A 376 -4.74 15.45 -6.26
N GLU A 377 -4.91 14.35 -5.54
CA GLU A 377 -3.85 13.42 -5.19
C GLU A 377 -3.75 12.25 -6.19
N GLN A 378 -2.56 11.66 -6.25
CA GLN A 378 -2.28 10.44 -7.02
C GLN A 378 -1.68 9.38 -6.09
N PRO A 379 -2.47 8.82 -5.16
CA PRO A 379 -1.95 7.80 -4.26
C PRO A 379 -1.59 6.51 -4.99
N GLU A 380 -0.63 5.78 -4.42
CA GLU A 380 -0.28 4.44 -4.90
C GLU A 380 -1.40 3.45 -4.59
N TYR A 381 -1.79 2.67 -5.60
CA TYR A 381 -2.68 1.55 -5.44
C TYR A 381 -1.89 0.26 -5.18
N VAL A 382 -2.20 -0.40 -4.08
CA VAL A 382 -1.66 -1.72 -3.73
C VAL A 382 -2.83 -2.71 -3.72
N PRO A 383 -2.84 -3.74 -4.60
CA PRO A 383 -3.90 -4.73 -4.61
C PRO A 383 -3.84 -5.64 -3.37
N ASP A 384 -4.97 -6.23 -2.99
CA ASP A 384 -5.02 -7.11 -1.83
C ASP A 384 -4.18 -8.39 -2.04
N PHE A 385 -4.25 -9.00 -3.23
CA PHE A 385 -3.54 -10.25 -3.52
C PHE A 385 -3.03 -10.31 -4.96
N VAL A 386 -1.94 -11.06 -5.12
CA VAL A 386 -1.48 -11.55 -6.42
C VAL A 386 -1.29 -13.06 -6.31
N ALA A 387 -1.86 -13.81 -7.24
CA ALA A 387 -1.84 -15.26 -7.25
C ALA A 387 -1.51 -15.82 -8.63
N GLU A 388 -0.60 -16.75 -8.70
CA GLU A 388 -0.30 -17.50 -9.91
C GLU A 388 -1.05 -18.84 -9.88
N THR A 389 -1.73 -19.13 -10.97
CA THR A 389 -2.41 -20.41 -11.22
C THR A 389 -1.76 -21.11 -12.41
N ALA A 390 -2.21 -22.29 -12.76
CA ALA A 390 -1.71 -23.02 -13.94
C ALA A 390 -1.78 -22.15 -15.23
N HIS A 391 -2.78 -21.27 -15.38
CA HIS A 391 -3.08 -20.57 -16.63
C HIS A 391 -2.95 -19.05 -16.57
N HIS A 392 -3.03 -18.45 -15.38
CA HIS A 392 -3.11 -16.99 -15.21
C HIS A 392 -2.30 -16.52 -14.00
N VAL A 393 -1.94 -15.24 -14.02
CA VAL A 393 -1.59 -14.50 -12.81
C VAL A 393 -2.77 -13.57 -12.51
N LEU A 394 -3.34 -13.69 -11.32
CA LEU A 394 -4.50 -12.94 -10.88
C LEU A 394 -4.05 -11.81 -9.95
N MET A 395 -4.44 -10.58 -10.24
CA MET A 395 -4.37 -9.45 -9.34
C MET A 395 -5.76 -9.22 -8.78
N VAL A 396 -5.93 -9.30 -7.46
CA VAL A 396 -7.25 -9.34 -6.83
C VAL A 396 -7.40 -8.19 -5.84
N GLU A 397 -8.54 -7.51 -5.93
CA GLU A 397 -9.03 -6.56 -4.95
C GLU A 397 -10.38 -7.04 -4.41
N THR A 398 -10.53 -7.02 -3.08
CA THR A 398 -11.78 -7.37 -2.41
C THR A 398 -12.43 -6.13 -1.80
N LYS A 399 -13.74 -5.93 -2.00
CA LYS A 399 -14.46 -4.76 -1.48
C LYS A 399 -15.84 -5.12 -0.96
N ALA A 400 -16.32 -4.34 0.01
CA ALA A 400 -17.71 -4.44 0.43
C ALA A 400 -18.64 -4.02 -0.74
N SER A 401 -19.78 -4.71 -0.91
CA SER A 401 -20.70 -4.46 -2.02
C SER A 401 -21.13 -2.99 -2.14
N LYS A 402 -21.32 -2.32 -1.01
CA LYS A 402 -21.68 -0.88 -0.96
C LYS A 402 -20.58 0.05 -1.49
N GLU A 403 -19.34 -0.39 -1.54
CA GLU A 403 -18.18 0.40 -1.97
C GLU A 403 -17.81 0.16 -3.44
N MET A 404 -18.34 -0.91 -4.07
CA MET A 404 -18.02 -1.31 -5.45
C MET A 404 -18.23 -0.19 -6.48
N GLU A 405 -19.24 0.65 -6.27
CA GLU A 405 -19.61 1.73 -7.17
C GLU A 405 -18.92 3.06 -6.86
N SER A 406 -18.12 3.13 -5.81
CA SER A 406 -17.42 4.37 -5.44
C SER A 406 -16.42 4.81 -6.51
N ALA A 407 -16.23 6.13 -6.66
CA ALA A 407 -15.29 6.69 -7.63
C ALA A 407 -13.85 6.19 -7.38
N GLU A 408 -13.46 6.06 -6.12
CA GLU A 408 -12.14 5.57 -5.74
C GLU A 408 -11.94 4.11 -6.18
N VAL A 409 -12.90 3.22 -5.93
CA VAL A 409 -12.79 1.80 -6.32
C VAL A 409 -12.74 1.67 -7.84
N LYS A 410 -13.54 2.46 -8.57
CA LYS A 410 -13.50 2.50 -10.04
C LYS A 410 -12.15 2.99 -10.57
N ALA A 411 -11.57 4.02 -9.96
CA ALA A 411 -10.27 4.54 -10.35
C ALA A 411 -9.14 3.51 -10.10
N LYS A 412 -9.15 2.82 -8.95
CA LYS A 412 -8.24 1.71 -8.65
C LYS A 412 -8.39 0.57 -9.65
N ALA A 413 -9.64 0.19 -9.96
CA ALA A 413 -9.92 -0.88 -10.90
C ALA A 413 -9.43 -0.56 -12.32
N GLN A 414 -9.60 0.69 -12.78
CA GLN A 414 -9.07 1.12 -14.08
C GLN A 414 -7.54 1.06 -14.12
N ALA A 415 -6.85 1.55 -13.08
CA ALA A 415 -5.40 1.51 -13.00
C ALA A 415 -4.88 0.06 -12.97
N GLY A 416 -5.49 -0.81 -12.15
CA GLY A 416 -5.15 -2.23 -12.04
C GLY A 416 -5.40 -3.02 -13.32
N ALA A 417 -6.55 -2.79 -13.98
CA ALA A 417 -6.90 -3.43 -15.25
C ALA A 417 -5.91 -3.02 -16.36
N LEU A 418 -5.54 -1.74 -16.44
CA LEU A 418 -4.56 -1.27 -17.42
C LEU A 418 -3.17 -1.88 -17.14
N TRP A 419 -2.78 -1.96 -15.87
CA TRP A 419 -1.53 -2.61 -15.49
C TRP A 419 -1.52 -4.08 -15.93
N CYS A 420 -2.58 -4.84 -15.66
CA CYS A 420 -2.72 -6.24 -16.04
C CYS A 420 -2.74 -6.45 -17.56
N LYS A 421 -3.37 -5.54 -18.34
CA LYS A 421 -3.33 -5.56 -19.80
C LYS A 421 -1.89 -5.45 -20.31
N ASN A 422 -1.14 -4.45 -19.85
CA ASN A 422 0.25 -4.23 -20.26
C ASN A 422 1.16 -5.38 -19.79
N ALA A 423 0.91 -5.93 -18.59
CA ALA A 423 1.62 -7.10 -18.09
C ALA A 423 1.37 -8.34 -18.98
N THR A 424 0.14 -8.55 -19.42
CA THR A 424 -0.23 -9.63 -20.35
C THR A 424 0.49 -9.46 -21.69
N ASP A 425 0.49 -8.26 -22.26
CA ASP A 425 1.16 -8.00 -23.54
C ASP A 425 2.67 -8.21 -23.43
N HIS A 426 3.27 -7.77 -22.32
CA HIS A 426 4.69 -7.99 -22.04
C HIS A 426 5.01 -9.49 -21.87
N THR A 427 4.25 -10.21 -21.02
CA THR A 427 4.52 -11.62 -20.71
C THR A 427 4.27 -12.54 -21.89
N ARG A 428 3.29 -12.26 -22.74
CA ARG A 428 3.07 -13.01 -23.99
C ARG A 428 4.29 -13.01 -24.90
N SER A 429 5.01 -11.91 -25.00
CA SER A 429 6.21 -11.80 -25.84
C SER A 429 7.35 -12.69 -25.37
N VAL A 430 7.32 -13.16 -24.11
CA VAL A 430 8.37 -13.97 -23.47
C VAL A 430 7.87 -15.36 -23.01
N GLY A 431 6.65 -15.73 -23.42
CA GLY A 431 6.06 -17.04 -23.09
C GLY A 431 5.54 -17.16 -21.66
N GLY A 432 5.32 -16.03 -20.98
CA GLY A 432 4.73 -15.99 -19.64
C GLY A 432 3.22 -16.07 -19.62
N LYS A 433 2.65 -16.22 -18.41
CA LYS A 433 1.19 -16.30 -18.19
C LYS A 433 0.51 -14.93 -18.34
N PRO A 434 -0.74 -14.89 -18.86
CA PRO A 434 -1.52 -13.65 -18.91
C PRO A 434 -1.94 -13.21 -17.50
N TRP A 435 -1.99 -11.89 -17.29
CA TRP A 435 -2.44 -11.25 -16.08
C TRP A 435 -3.91 -10.84 -16.19
N LYS A 436 -4.67 -11.01 -15.10
CA LYS A 436 -6.08 -10.61 -14.98
C LYS A 436 -6.31 -9.83 -13.71
N TYR A 437 -7.03 -8.72 -13.83
CA TYR A 437 -7.46 -7.94 -12.68
C TYR A 437 -8.87 -8.34 -12.26
N LEU A 438 -9.05 -8.74 -11.00
CA LEU A 438 -10.33 -9.18 -10.44
C LEU A 438 -10.77 -8.22 -9.34
N LEU A 439 -11.99 -7.67 -9.46
CA LEU A 439 -12.64 -6.90 -8.41
C LEU A 439 -13.78 -7.74 -7.82
N VAL A 440 -13.59 -8.22 -6.60
CA VAL A 440 -14.45 -9.21 -5.97
C VAL A 440 -15.21 -8.61 -4.78
N SER A 441 -16.54 -8.75 -4.78
CA SER A 441 -17.37 -8.39 -3.62
C SER A 441 -17.14 -9.36 -2.46
N HIS A 442 -17.10 -8.84 -1.24
CA HIS A 442 -16.97 -9.63 0.00
C HIS A 442 -17.96 -10.80 0.09
N GLU A 443 -19.21 -10.61 -0.36
CA GLU A 443 -20.27 -11.61 -0.33
C GLU A 443 -20.01 -12.80 -1.26
N GLN A 444 -19.14 -12.60 -2.28
CA GLN A 444 -18.78 -13.67 -3.20
C GLN A 444 -17.68 -14.58 -2.66
N VAL A 445 -16.98 -14.17 -1.59
CA VAL A 445 -15.90 -14.95 -1.00
C VAL A 445 -16.46 -15.99 -0.03
N THR A 446 -16.83 -17.14 -0.55
CA THR A 446 -17.37 -18.28 0.19
C THR A 446 -16.52 -19.52 -0.03
N ALA A 447 -16.53 -20.45 0.93
CA ALA A 447 -15.66 -21.64 0.95
C ALA A 447 -15.91 -22.62 -0.22
N ASP A 448 -17.11 -22.61 -0.80
CA ASP A 448 -17.52 -23.46 -1.93
C ASP A 448 -16.98 -22.96 -3.27
N LYS A 449 -16.51 -21.69 -3.36
CA LYS A 449 -15.96 -21.13 -4.58
C LYS A 449 -14.53 -21.57 -4.83
N THR A 450 -14.19 -21.62 -6.12
CA THR A 450 -12.81 -21.85 -6.61
C THR A 450 -12.26 -20.58 -7.23
N LEU A 451 -10.93 -20.49 -7.42
CA LEU A 451 -10.33 -19.34 -8.12
C LEU A 451 -10.88 -19.15 -9.54
N ASN A 452 -11.28 -20.21 -10.22
CA ASN A 452 -11.90 -20.12 -11.54
C ASN A 452 -13.29 -19.43 -11.50
N ASP A 453 -14.05 -19.57 -10.43
CA ASP A 453 -15.34 -18.93 -10.28
C ASP A 453 -15.22 -17.41 -10.19
N PHE A 454 -14.07 -16.89 -9.77
CA PHE A 454 -13.83 -15.44 -9.70
C PHE A 454 -13.39 -14.82 -11.01
N LEU A 455 -13.02 -15.60 -12.05
CA LEU A 455 -12.64 -15.05 -13.36
C LEU A 455 -13.77 -14.23 -14.01
N ARG A 456 -15.03 -14.50 -13.68
CA ARG A 456 -16.19 -13.71 -14.14
C ARG A 456 -16.21 -12.27 -13.61
N PHE A 457 -15.42 -11.96 -12.58
CA PHE A 457 -15.28 -10.61 -12.01
C PHE A 457 -14.06 -9.87 -12.58
N GLU A 458 -13.53 -10.33 -13.70
CA GLU A 458 -12.45 -9.64 -14.40
C GLU A 458 -12.91 -8.26 -14.87
N VAL A 459 -12.11 -7.24 -14.53
CA VAL A 459 -12.26 -5.89 -15.07
C VAL A 459 -11.24 -5.72 -16.19
N VAL A 460 -11.74 -5.43 -17.38
CA VAL A 460 -10.91 -5.23 -18.57
C VAL A 460 -10.66 -3.75 -18.77
N ALA A 461 -9.41 -3.37 -19.08
CA ALA A 461 -9.09 -2.00 -19.44
C ALA A 461 -9.81 -1.61 -20.73
N GLY A 462 -10.52 -0.49 -20.67
CA GLY A 462 -11.23 0.08 -21.82
C GLY A 462 -10.30 0.67 -22.87
#